data_e8d82aef85286079f88209ced495cff5
#
_entry.id   e8d82aef85286079f88209ced495cff5
#
_cell.length_a   1.000
_cell.length_b   1.000
_cell.length_c   1.000
_cell.angle_alpha   90.00
_cell.angle_beta   90.00
_cell.angle_gamma   90.00
#
_symmetry.space_group_name_H-M   'P 1'
#
loop_
_entity.id
_entity.type
_entity.pdbx_description
1 polymer ?
#
loop_
_entity_poly.entity_id
_entity_poly.type
_entity_poly.pdbx_seq_one_letter_code
_entity_poly.pdbx_strand_id
1 'polypeptide(L)'
;MGAKTAKKVDLERLAAALDDYPFAYLITVDEDYHAHTVTVEPVLRGAIIDVGLIGGRTRTNLAHHGDVTLLWPPPEPGGYSLIVDGSAELADADDKIARLGVTPTRALLHREADSPSAAKGCLHDCVVFSLPA
;
A
#
# COMPACT_ATOMS: atom_id res chain seq x y z
N MET A 1 -22.01 18.27 3.27
CA MET A 1 -20.97 18.24 3.73
C MET A 1 -19.98 18.43 2.86
N GLY A 2 -19.63 19.23 2.90
CA GLY A 2 -18.60 19.43 2.22
C GLY A 2 -17.67 18.35 2.27
N ALA A 3 -18.13 17.29 1.93
CA ALA A 3 -17.25 16.25 1.83
C ALA A 3 -16.09 16.64 1.00
N LYS A 4 -14.96 16.53 1.55
CA LYS A 4 -13.82 16.55 0.80
C LYS A 4 -13.94 15.59 -0.30
N THR A 5 -13.82 16.03 -1.49
CA THR A 5 -13.70 15.16 -2.62
C THR A 5 -12.37 14.44 -2.49
N ALA A 6 -12.39 13.16 -2.22
CA ALA A 6 -11.18 12.37 -2.14
C ALA A 6 -10.56 12.28 -3.53
N LYS A 7 -9.26 12.47 -3.64
CA LYS A 7 -8.56 12.24 -4.89
C LYS A 7 -8.52 10.75 -5.17
N LYS A 8 -8.70 10.40 -6.42
CA LYS A 8 -8.61 9.01 -6.84
C LYS A 8 -7.16 8.64 -7.09
N VAL A 9 -6.84 7.39 -6.86
CA VAL A 9 -5.52 6.86 -7.21
C VAL A 9 -5.41 6.73 -8.71
N ASP A 10 -4.28 7.16 -9.26
CA ASP A 10 -3.98 6.98 -10.67
C ASP A 10 -3.51 5.55 -10.90
N LEU A 11 -4.44 4.68 -11.29
CA LEU A 11 -4.17 3.25 -11.44
C LEU A 11 -3.24 2.93 -12.61
N GLU A 12 -3.22 3.75 -13.66
CA GLU A 12 -2.28 3.55 -14.76
C GLU A 12 -0.85 3.77 -14.33
N ARG A 13 -0.61 4.82 -13.57
CA ARG A 13 0.74 5.09 -13.04
C ARG A 13 1.15 4.03 -12.03
N LEU A 14 0.21 3.59 -11.21
CA LEU A 14 0.49 2.53 -10.24
C LEU A 14 0.86 1.23 -10.97
N ALA A 15 0.10 0.86 -12.00
CA ALA A 15 0.39 -0.33 -12.78
C ALA A 15 1.78 -0.28 -13.42
N ALA A 16 2.15 0.86 -13.99
CA ALA A 16 3.46 1.03 -14.59
C ALA A 16 4.58 0.93 -13.55
N ALA A 17 4.37 1.54 -12.37
CA ALA A 17 5.37 1.49 -11.31
C ALA A 17 5.58 0.07 -10.78
N LEU A 18 4.51 -0.71 -10.66
CA LEU A 18 4.59 -2.07 -10.12
C LEU A 18 5.51 -2.99 -10.92
N ASP A 19 5.72 -2.72 -12.20
CA ASP A 19 6.62 -3.53 -13.03
C ASP A 19 8.06 -3.51 -12.52
N ASP A 20 8.43 -2.50 -11.77
CA ASP A 20 9.79 -2.34 -11.27
C ASP A 20 10.00 -2.92 -9.86
N TYR A 21 8.95 -3.44 -9.24
CA TYR A 21 9.00 -3.88 -7.84
C TYR A 21 8.59 -5.34 -7.70
N PRO A 22 9.53 -6.23 -7.32
CA PRO A 22 9.24 -7.67 -7.32
C PRO A 22 8.37 -8.15 -6.14
N PHE A 23 8.35 -7.44 -5.02
CA PHE A 23 7.60 -7.88 -3.86
C PHE A 23 7.27 -6.70 -2.95
N ALA A 24 6.35 -6.93 -2.03
CA ALA A 24 5.98 -5.93 -1.05
C ALA A 24 5.91 -6.53 0.36
N TYR A 25 5.87 -5.65 1.34
CA TYR A 25 5.49 -6.00 2.69
C TYR A 25 4.05 -5.58 2.91
N LEU A 26 3.24 -6.50 3.38
CA LEU A 26 1.88 -6.19 3.82
C LEU A 26 1.94 -5.83 5.30
N ILE A 27 1.48 -4.64 5.63
CA ILE A 27 1.52 -4.12 6.98
C ILE A 27 0.09 -3.99 7.49
N THR A 28 -0.21 -4.73 8.56
CA THR A 28 -1.50 -4.67 9.25
C THR A 28 -1.22 -4.36 10.71
N VAL A 29 -2.23 -3.97 11.44
CA VAL A 29 -2.07 -3.67 12.87
C VAL A 29 -3.05 -4.49 13.69
N ASP A 30 -2.64 -4.87 14.89
CA ASP A 30 -3.50 -5.59 15.82
C ASP A 30 -4.38 -4.61 16.60
N GLU A 31 -5.20 -5.14 17.51
CA GLU A 31 -6.11 -4.30 18.27
C GLU A 31 -5.42 -3.28 19.18
N ASP A 32 -4.14 -3.51 19.49
CA ASP A 32 -3.33 -2.60 20.31
C ASP A 32 -2.43 -1.71 19.43
N TYR A 33 -2.67 -1.68 18.12
CA TYR A 33 -1.94 -0.87 17.14
C TYR A 33 -0.48 -1.28 16.98
N HIS A 34 -0.14 -2.53 17.28
CA HIS A 34 1.18 -3.06 16.94
C HIS A 34 1.19 -3.52 15.49
N ALA A 35 2.24 -3.15 14.77
CA ALA A 35 2.36 -3.52 13.36
C ALA A 35 2.79 -4.97 13.20
N HIS A 36 2.20 -5.62 12.22
CA HIS A 36 2.55 -6.98 11.79
C HIS A 36 2.88 -6.91 10.31
N THR A 37 4.01 -7.45 9.92
CA THR A 37 4.52 -7.31 8.56
C THR A 37 4.83 -8.68 7.97
N VAL A 38 4.33 -8.94 6.78
CA VAL A 38 4.60 -10.17 6.03
C VAL A 38 4.98 -9.83 4.59
N THR A 39 5.80 -10.69 3.99
CA THR A 39 6.20 -10.53 2.59
C THR A 39 5.12 -11.09 1.68
N VAL A 40 4.76 -10.34 0.64
CA VAL A 40 3.74 -10.72 -0.33
C VAL A 40 4.18 -10.34 -1.74
N GLU A 41 3.52 -10.91 -2.75
CA GLU A 41 3.77 -10.57 -4.15
C GLU A 41 2.45 -10.14 -4.78
N PRO A 42 2.00 -8.91 -4.51
CA PRO A 42 0.68 -8.46 -4.94
C PRO A 42 0.62 -8.21 -6.45
N VAL A 43 -0.57 -8.39 -7.01
CA VAL A 43 -0.83 -8.13 -8.42
C VAL A 43 -2.03 -7.18 -8.54
N LEU A 44 -1.88 -6.12 -9.31
CA LEU A 44 -2.98 -5.21 -9.57
C LEU A 44 -3.89 -5.83 -10.63
N ARG A 45 -5.15 -6.03 -10.28
CA ARG A 45 -6.17 -6.57 -11.18
C ARG A 45 -7.32 -5.57 -11.26
N GLY A 46 -7.37 -4.81 -12.35
CA GLY A 46 -8.34 -3.73 -12.46
C GLY A 46 -8.08 -2.67 -11.40
N ALA A 47 -9.03 -2.45 -10.52
CA ALA A 47 -8.93 -1.44 -9.46
C ALA A 47 -8.56 -2.03 -8.09
N ILE A 48 -8.29 -3.34 -8.02
CA ILE A 48 -8.01 -4.05 -6.78
C ILE A 48 -6.61 -4.66 -6.83
N ILE A 49 -5.87 -4.52 -5.74
CA ILE A 49 -4.59 -5.21 -5.60
C ILE A 49 -4.86 -6.56 -4.96
N ASP A 50 -4.61 -7.63 -5.73
CA ASP A 50 -4.76 -8.99 -5.24
C ASP A 50 -3.50 -9.39 -4.49
N VAL A 51 -3.59 -9.50 -3.19
CA VAL A 51 -2.45 -9.86 -2.34
C VAL A 51 -2.26 -11.37 -2.27
N GLY A 52 -3.32 -12.13 -2.53
CA GLY A 52 -3.29 -13.58 -2.45
C GLY A 52 -3.78 -14.09 -1.10
N LEU A 53 -3.37 -15.29 -0.76
CA LEU A 53 -3.81 -15.95 0.48
C LEU A 53 -3.07 -15.38 1.68
N ILE A 54 -3.79 -15.17 2.78
CA ILE A 54 -3.23 -14.65 4.02
C ILE A 54 -3.51 -15.60 5.17
N GLY A 55 -2.63 -15.59 6.15
CA GLY A 55 -2.74 -16.46 7.32
C GLY A 55 -3.54 -15.85 8.47
N GLY A 56 -3.58 -16.58 9.57
CA GLY A 56 -4.46 -16.28 10.70
C GLY A 56 -4.23 -14.95 11.38
N ARG A 57 -2.96 -14.57 11.63
CA ARG A 57 -2.69 -13.30 12.32
C ARG A 57 -3.10 -12.10 11.47
N THR A 58 -2.78 -12.12 10.18
CA THR A 58 -3.20 -11.07 9.26
C THR A 58 -4.72 -10.96 9.23
N ARG A 59 -5.40 -12.11 9.14
CA ARG A 59 -6.85 -12.14 9.11
C ARG A 59 -7.46 -11.56 10.39
N THR A 60 -6.91 -11.91 11.55
CA THR A 60 -7.36 -11.37 12.83
C THR A 60 -7.16 -9.86 12.90
N ASN A 61 -6.00 -9.38 12.43
CA ASN A 61 -5.72 -7.95 12.42
C ASN A 61 -6.72 -7.20 11.55
N LEU A 62 -7.06 -7.75 10.39
CA LEU A 62 -8.02 -7.12 9.48
C LEU A 62 -9.43 -7.07 10.04
N ALA A 63 -9.78 -7.98 10.95
CA ALA A 63 -11.06 -7.92 11.64
C ALA A 63 -11.14 -6.72 12.60
N HIS A 64 -10.01 -6.27 13.12
CA HIS A 64 -9.94 -5.09 13.98
C HIS A 64 -9.72 -3.79 13.21
N HIS A 65 -8.85 -3.82 12.20
CA HIS A 65 -8.51 -2.65 11.40
C HIS A 65 -8.42 -3.04 9.93
N GLY A 66 -9.40 -2.59 9.16
CA GLY A 66 -9.49 -2.92 7.74
C GLY A 66 -8.58 -2.10 6.83
N ASP A 67 -7.91 -1.09 7.37
CA ASP A 67 -6.95 -0.31 6.60
C ASP A 67 -5.59 -0.98 6.63
N VAL A 68 -4.94 -1.03 5.47
CA VAL A 68 -3.65 -1.69 5.32
C VAL A 68 -2.69 -0.81 4.55
N THR A 69 -1.42 -1.12 4.66
CA THR A 69 -0.38 -0.51 3.85
C THR A 69 0.43 -1.61 3.17
N LEU A 70 0.70 -1.40 1.90
CA LEU A 70 1.63 -2.22 1.13
C LEU A 70 2.86 -1.36 0.85
N LEU A 71 4.02 -1.90 1.16
CA LEU A 71 5.29 -1.21 0.95
C LEU A 71 6.19 -2.07 0.07
N TRP A 72 6.50 -1.57 -1.12
CA TRP A 72 7.50 -2.19 -1.99
C TRP A 72 8.81 -1.46 -1.75
N PRO A 73 9.83 -2.13 -1.20
CA PRO A 73 11.11 -1.48 -0.93
C PRO A 73 11.81 -1.13 -2.24
N PRO A 74 12.71 -0.12 -2.22
CA PRO A 74 13.41 0.25 -3.43
C PRO A 74 14.29 -0.89 -3.93
N PRO A 75 14.34 -1.14 -5.25
CA PRO A 75 15.20 -2.18 -5.81
C PRO A 75 16.69 -1.91 -5.56
N GLU A 76 17.05 -0.64 -5.40
CA GLU A 76 18.43 -0.22 -5.15
C GLU A 76 18.46 0.81 -4.03
N PRO A 77 19.54 0.85 -3.24
CA PRO A 77 19.68 1.87 -2.19
C PRO A 77 19.54 3.28 -2.76
N GLY A 78 18.81 4.13 -2.07
CA GLY A 78 18.58 5.51 -2.52
C GLY A 78 17.43 5.66 -3.52
N GLY A 79 16.85 4.56 -3.98
CA GLY A 79 15.69 4.61 -4.86
C GLY A 79 14.39 4.86 -4.12
N TYR A 80 13.30 4.96 -4.88
CA TYR A 80 11.98 5.16 -4.29
C TYR A 80 11.41 3.87 -3.73
N SER A 81 10.79 3.97 -2.56
CA SER A 81 9.85 2.95 -2.08
C SER A 81 8.49 3.26 -2.69
N LEU A 82 7.75 2.24 -3.06
CA LEU A 82 6.37 2.41 -3.49
C LEU A 82 5.47 2.07 -2.31
N ILE A 83 4.58 2.99 -1.95
CA ILE A 83 3.70 2.81 -0.80
C ILE A 83 2.26 2.95 -1.27
N VAL A 84 1.42 1.98 -0.89
CA VAL A 84 -0.01 2.03 -1.17
C VAL A 84 -0.75 1.78 0.13
N ASP A 85 -1.59 2.75 0.51
CA ASP A 85 -2.56 2.56 1.57
C ASP A 85 -3.88 2.15 0.93
N GLY A 86 -4.64 1.33 1.61
CA GLY A 86 -5.92 0.92 1.09
C GLY A 86 -6.80 0.21 2.09
N SER A 87 -7.98 -0.15 1.62
CA SER A 87 -8.98 -0.87 2.40
C SER A 87 -8.96 -2.34 2.01
N ALA A 88 -8.95 -3.20 3.01
CA ALA A 88 -8.90 -4.65 2.80
C ALA A 88 -10.29 -5.22 2.56
N GLU A 89 -10.36 -6.17 1.63
CA GLU A 89 -11.54 -6.99 1.41
C GLU A 89 -11.10 -8.43 1.41
N LEU A 90 -11.80 -9.26 2.16
CA LEU A 90 -11.50 -10.69 2.24
C LEU A 90 -12.50 -11.48 1.41
N ALA A 91 -11.98 -12.36 0.58
CA ALA A 91 -12.80 -13.34 -0.11
C ALA A 91 -12.62 -14.69 0.59
N ASP A 92 -13.70 -15.43 0.67
CA ASP A 92 -13.65 -16.69 1.39
C ASP A 92 -12.79 -17.71 0.68
N ALA A 93 -11.91 -18.34 1.45
CA ALA A 93 -11.21 -19.52 1.02
C ALA A 93 -11.64 -20.68 1.92
N ASP A 94 -11.43 -20.54 3.22
CA ASP A 94 -11.95 -21.45 4.24
C ASP A 94 -11.83 -20.78 5.61
N ASP A 95 -12.05 -21.53 6.69
CA ASP A 95 -12.04 -20.97 8.05
C ASP A 95 -10.66 -20.48 8.49
N LYS A 96 -9.59 -20.94 7.87
CA LYS A 96 -8.22 -20.66 8.31
C LYS A 96 -7.50 -19.68 7.40
N ILE A 97 -7.82 -19.68 6.13
CA ILE A 97 -7.16 -18.81 5.15
C ILE A 97 -8.21 -18.08 4.33
N ALA A 98 -7.87 -16.89 3.94
CA ALA A 98 -8.70 -16.05 3.10
C ALA A 98 -7.84 -15.41 2.02
N ARG A 99 -8.47 -14.98 0.94
CA ARG A 99 -7.81 -14.24 -0.11
C ARG A 99 -8.03 -12.76 0.14
N LEU A 100 -6.94 -12.00 0.14
CA LEU A 100 -7.00 -10.57 0.42
C LEU A 100 -6.93 -9.76 -0.87
N GLY A 101 -7.89 -8.84 -1.03
CA GLY A 101 -7.83 -7.78 -2.01
C GLY A 101 -7.73 -6.45 -1.29
N VAL A 102 -7.01 -5.51 -1.88
CA VAL A 102 -6.85 -4.17 -1.33
C VAL A 102 -7.32 -3.15 -2.35
N THR A 103 -8.27 -2.30 -1.95
CA THR A 103 -8.70 -1.18 -2.77
C THR A 103 -7.82 0.01 -2.42
N PRO A 104 -6.95 0.46 -3.34
CA PRO A 104 -6.05 1.57 -3.04
C PRO A 104 -6.80 2.87 -2.74
N THR A 105 -6.39 3.55 -1.68
CA THR A 105 -6.91 4.87 -1.33
C THR A 105 -5.84 5.94 -1.50
N ARG A 106 -4.57 5.54 -1.48
CA ARG A 106 -3.44 6.44 -1.69
C ARG A 106 -2.26 5.63 -2.22
N ALA A 107 -1.56 6.16 -3.20
CA ALA A 107 -0.37 5.51 -3.75
C ALA A 107 0.69 6.56 -4.04
N LEU A 108 1.93 6.29 -3.67
CA LEU A 108 3.02 7.24 -3.87
C LEU A 108 4.37 6.54 -3.93
N LEU A 109 5.31 7.24 -4.55
CA LEU A 109 6.73 6.92 -4.45
C LEU A 109 7.33 7.81 -3.37
N HIS A 110 8.21 7.26 -2.55
CA HIS A 110 8.80 7.97 -1.44
C HIS A 110 10.29 7.63 -1.31
N ARG A 111 11.09 8.64 -1.06
CA ARG A 111 12.51 8.47 -0.70
C ARG A 111 12.96 9.66 0.13
N GLU A 112 14.14 9.52 0.73
CA GLU A 112 14.74 10.63 1.45
C GLU A 112 15.12 11.74 0.46
N ALA A 113 14.86 12.98 0.83
CA ALA A 113 15.16 14.11 -0.04
C ALA A 113 16.66 14.35 -0.17
N ASP A 114 17.07 14.77 -1.36
CA ASP A 114 18.46 15.19 -1.57
C ASP A 114 18.67 16.61 -1.02
N SER A 115 19.90 17.14 -1.17
CA SER A 115 20.27 18.43 -0.61
C SER A 115 19.36 19.61 -0.96
N PRO A 116 18.94 19.79 -2.22
CA PRO A 116 18.08 20.93 -2.54
C PRO A 116 16.75 20.92 -1.80
N SER A 117 16.13 19.76 -1.67
CA SER A 117 14.86 19.63 -0.95
C SER A 117 15.08 19.79 0.55
N ALA A 118 16.15 19.23 1.08
CA ALA A 118 16.49 19.35 2.50
C ALA A 118 16.75 20.82 2.87
N ALA A 119 17.38 21.58 1.99
CA ALA A 119 17.65 23.00 2.21
C ALA A 119 16.37 23.82 2.31
N LYS A 120 15.26 23.33 1.77
CA LYS A 120 13.95 23.98 1.88
C LYS A 120 13.15 23.47 3.08
N GLY A 121 13.75 22.65 3.91
CA GLY A 121 13.08 22.07 5.08
C GLY A 121 12.25 20.83 4.78
N CYS A 122 12.22 20.36 3.56
CA CYS A 122 11.51 19.15 3.20
C CYS A 122 12.49 17.97 3.19
N LEU A 123 12.29 17.01 4.09
CA LEU A 123 13.18 15.86 4.23
C LEU A 123 12.77 14.68 3.36
N HIS A 124 11.63 14.77 2.70
CA HIS A 124 11.09 13.68 1.88
C HIS A 124 10.81 14.14 0.47
N ASP A 125 11.12 13.27 -0.49
CA ASP A 125 10.81 13.46 -1.89
C ASP A 125 9.69 12.47 -2.23
N CYS A 126 8.48 12.98 -2.43
CA CYS A 126 7.31 12.15 -2.69
C CYS A 126 6.68 12.47 -4.03
N VAL A 127 6.27 11.42 -4.74
CA VAL A 127 5.50 11.55 -5.98
C VAL A 127 4.19 10.82 -5.77
N VAL A 128 3.09 11.56 -5.65
CA VAL A 128 1.78 10.98 -5.37
C VAL A 128 1.07 10.63 -6.67
N PHE A 129 0.56 9.41 -6.75
CA PHE A 129 -0.20 8.94 -7.91
C PHE A 129 -1.69 9.25 -7.70
N SER A 130 -2.10 10.46 -8.02
CA SER A 130 -3.50 10.85 -7.83
C SER A 130 -4.06 11.49 -9.08
N LEU A 131 -5.35 11.23 -9.31
CA LEU A 131 -6.12 11.85 -10.36
C LEU A 131 -6.97 12.97 -9.74
N PRO A 132 -7.32 14.02 -10.52
CA PRO A 132 -8.27 15.00 -10.03
C PRO A 132 -9.58 14.33 -9.63
N ALA A 133 -10.18 14.81 -8.57
CA ALA A 133 -11.46 14.30 -8.11
C ALA A 133 -12.58 14.70 -9.06
#